data_787d3676fed4010be14678039a466afd
#
_entry.id   787d3676fed4010be14678039a466afd
#
_cell.length_a   1.000
_cell.length_b   1.000
_cell.length_c   1.000
_cell.angle_alpha   90.00
_cell.angle_beta   90.00
_cell.angle_gamma   90.00
#
_symmetry.space_group_name_H-M   'P 1'
#
loop_
_entity.id
_entity.type
_entity.pdbx_description
1 polymer ?
#
loop_
_entity_poly.entity_id
_entity_poly.type
_entity_poly.pdbx_seq_one_letter_code
_entity_poly.pdbx_strand_id
1 'polypeptide(L)'
;MKKKAIVCVVGAVFSGQLYAAQMPVAQAEIEPVVVTADRNAQTLDKAAPNVSVVGRKTLNQASAQNLDDIVMYESGVSVPSDNNRRGHAGINIRGIDGNRILMMVDGVRIPESYAGGGSNGAISGRDMVESDTLKQVDIVKGPYSALYGSDALGGVVNMVTLSPRDFVDTDKRGHFGLKHGYRSRDRSHGVTATAAGFHENAEGLLMLTRRQGHETENMGGDKSYSTSRTATNPQKNNAYNILAKGNIGNERHRFETLYEQYYHANDTVLANGLGSQSRGPVTVATSESNARDRIRRQRIEAGYRYSGKGRLKEANLTAYQQKLRTEDDAVDVSITRMGARQLGNSTRYSDYGFEQVIRGLTGRGVWEFDGAVKQTVVAGAEYKHTETARPRDSLTVDNLTGAVSKTYAGSTYPNKTFPDSKRKTLSLYAQDSLTFGNG
;
A
#
# COMPACT_ATOMS: atom_id res chain seq x y z
N MET A 1 -23.15 21.89 -18.63
CA MET A 1 -22.66 23.23 -18.20
C MET A 1 -21.39 23.07 -17.40
N LYS A 2 -20.27 23.56 -17.98
CA LYS A 2 -19.04 24.10 -17.36
C LYS A 2 -18.45 23.38 -16.16
N LYS A 3 -17.45 22.48 -16.40
CA LYS A 3 -16.32 22.26 -15.52
C LYS A 3 -15.10 22.92 -16.17
N LYS A 4 -14.83 24.14 -15.79
CA LYS A 4 -13.58 24.88 -16.04
C LYS A 4 -12.88 25.14 -14.70
N ALA A 5 -11.55 25.19 -14.80
CA ALA A 5 -10.55 25.58 -13.82
C ALA A 5 -10.14 24.44 -12.86
N ILE A 6 -8.94 23.89 -13.04
CA ILE A 6 -7.65 24.42 -12.57
C ILE A 6 -6.58 23.79 -13.48
N VAL A 7 -6.21 24.44 -14.54
CA VAL A 7 -5.00 24.24 -15.32
C VAL A 7 -4.48 25.63 -15.66
N CYS A 8 -3.75 26.22 -14.76
CA CYS A 8 -2.88 27.36 -15.02
C CYS A 8 -2.06 27.55 -13.73
N VAL A 9 -0.83 27.11 -13.73
CA VAL A 9 0.40 27.70 -13.22
C VAL A 9 1.49 26.63 -13.24
N VAL A 10 1.94 26.22 -14.42
CA VAL A 10 3.31 25.70 -14.63
C VAL A 10 3.64 25.91 -16.12
N GLY A 11 3.75 27.14 -16.51
CA GLY A 11 4.11 27.52 -17.86
C GLY A 11 4.84 28.85 -17.87
N ALA A 12 5.98 28.94 -17.24
CA ALA A 12 6.99 29.96 -17.51
C ALA A 12 8.32 29.55 -16.87
N VAL A 13 9.38 29.67 -17.70
CA VAL A 13 10.80 29.57 -17.37
C VAL A 13 11.38 28.15 -17.43
N PHE A 14 11.62 27.64 -18.63
CA PHE A 14 12.72 26.73 -18.90
C PHE A 14 13.45 27.12 -20.19
N SER A 15 14.33 28.12 -20.07
CA SER A 15 15.51 28.28 -20.90
C SER A 15 16.72 28.30 -19.95
N GLY A 16 17.13 27.14 -19.47
CA GLY A 16 18.28 26.91 -18.62
C GLY A 16 18.90 25.58 -18.96
N GLN A 17 20.13 25.54 -19.37
CA GLN A 17 20.93 24.38 -19.76
C GLN A 17 20.79 23.26 -18.73
N LEU A 18 20.35 22.05 -19.18
CA LEU A 18 20.41 20.81 -18.44
C LEU A 18 21.90 20.44 -18.20
N TYR A 19 22.47 20.90 -17.12
CA TYR A 19 23.61 20.22 -16.52
C TYR A 19 23.08 18.99 -15.79
N ALA A 20 23.36 17.81 -16.30
CA ALA A 20 23.26 16.57 -15.56
C ALA A 20 24.33 16.61 -14.45
N ALA A 21 24.01 17.25 -13.34
CA ALA A 21 24.81 17.16 -12.13
C ALA A 21 24.59 15.73 -11.59
N GLN A 22 25.62 14.88 -11.68
CA GLN A 22 25.73 13.72 -10.79
C GLN A 22 25.67 14.25 -9.36
N MET A 23 24.54 14.05 -8.69
CA MET A 23 24.40 14.42 -7.30
C MET A 23 25.26 13.47 -6.47
N PRO A 24 26.29 13.93 -5.74
CA PRO A 24 26.78 13.19 -4.63
C PRO A 24 25.67 13.23 -3.56
N VAL A 25 24.93 12.15 -3.41
CA VAL A 25 24.21 11.91 -2.17
C VAL A 25 25.29 11.67 -1.13
N ALA A 26 25.65 12.70 -0.39
CA ALA A 26 26.42 12.55 0.83
C ALA A 26 25.52 11.77 1.81
N GLN A 27 25.53 10.47 1.68
CA GLN A 27 25.01 9.56 2.69
C GLN A 27 26.04 9.51 3.81
N ALA A 28 25.89 10.35 4.85
CA ALA A 28 26.33 9.93 6.15
C ALA A 28 25.63 8.57 6.38
N GLU A 29 26.40 7.51 6.64
CA GLU A 29 25.89 6.24 7.09
C GLU A 29 25.30 6.46 8.50
N ILE A 30 24.07 6.97 8.55
CA ILE A 30 23.30 7.06 9.79
C ILE A 30 22.92 5.63 10.09
N GLU A 31 23.35 5.12 11.23
CA GLU A 31 22.89 3.81 11.73
C GLU A 31 21.36 3.74 11.64
N PRO A 32 20.80 2.69 11.06
CA PRO A 32 19.37 2.60 10.88
C PRO A 32 18.67 2.63 12.26
N VAL A 33 17.79 3.62 12.45
CA VAL A 33 17.00 3.78 13.66
C VAL A 33 15.68 3.05 13.47
N VAL A 34 15.42 2.07 14.32
CA VAL A 34 14.17 1.29 14.32
C VAL A 34 13.20 1.91 15.31
N VAL A 35 12.02 2.31 14.85
CA VAL A 35 10.94 2.81 15.71
C VAL A 35 9.94 1.70 16.06
N THR A 36 9.93 0.63 15.27
CA THR A 36 8.84 -0.35 15.24
C THR A 36 8.92 -1.39 16.36
N ALA A 37 10.11 -1.83 16.76
CA ALA A 37 10.23 -2.93 17.72
C ALA A 37 9.67 -2.58 19.11
N ASP A 38 10.02 -1.40 19.64
CA ASP A 38 9.65 -0.99 21.00
C ASP A 38 8.81 0.28 21.03
N ARG A 39 8.24 0.69 19.88
CA ARG A 39 7.55 1.99 19.72
C ARG A 39 8.41 3.18 20.20
N ASN A 40 9.71 2.99 20.26
CA ASN A 40 10.71 4.00 20.59
C ASN A 40 11.85 3.94 19.58
N ALA A 41 12.41 5.11 19.23
CA ALA A 41 13.54 5.18 18.32
C ALA A 41 14.80 4.61 19.01
N GLN A 42 15.35 3.53 18.46
CA GLN A 42 16.59 2.94 18.94
C GLN A 42 17.44 2.43 17.78
N THR A 43 18.74 2.29 18.00
CA THR A 43 19.65 1.75 17.01
C THR A 43 19.41 0.25 16.81
N LEU A 44 19.73 -0.28 15.63
CA LEU A 44 19.44 -1.68 15.25
C LEU A 44 20.17 -2.68 16.17
N ASP A 45 21.35 -2.32 16.68
CA ASP A 45 22.13 -3.14 17.62
C ASP A 45 21.42 -3.35 18.99
N LYS A 46 20.55 -2.41 19.37
CA LYS A 46 19.74 -2.48 20.60
C LYS A 46 18.35 -3.07 20.37
N ALA A 47 17.96 -3.24 19.10
CA ALA A 47 16.67 -3.82 18.75
C ALA A 47 16.64 -5.34 18.99
N ALA A 48 15.45 -5.91 19.13
CA ALA A 48 15.27 -7.34 19.29
C ALA A 48 15.88 -8.12 18.09
N PRO A 49 16.42 -9.34 18.29
CA PRO A 49 17.18 -10.08 17.28
C PRO A 49 16.40 -10.50 16.02
N ASN A 50 15.10 -10.30 16.00
CA ASN A 50 14.23 -10.62 14.86
C ASN A 50 13.81 -9.38 14.05
N VAL A 51 14.52 -8.27 14.20
CA VAL A 51 14.24 -7.01 13.49
C VAL A 51 15.21 -6.84 12.33
N SER A 52 14.71 -6.46 11.18
CA SER A 52 15.52 -6.02 10.03
C SER A 52 15.00 -4.70 9.48
N VAL A 53 15.91 -3.93 8.87
CA VAL A 53 15.62 -2.63 8.26
C VAL A 53 16.10 -2.62 6.81
N VAL A 54 15.17 -2.39 5.89
CA VAL A 54 15.49 -2.14 4.48
C VAL A 54 15.56 -0.63 4.29
N GLY A 55 16.77 -0.08 4.27
CA GLY A 55 17.01 1.35 4.15
C GLY A 55 16.92 1.88 2.72
N ARG A 56 16.90 3.20 2.55
CA ARG A 56 16.78 3.89 1.25
C ARG A 56 17.85 3.47 0.24
N LYS A 57 19.10 3.23 0.70
CA LYS A 57 20.20 2.76 -0.15
C LYS A 57 19.85 1.41 -0.80
N THR A 58 19.38 0.45 -0.01
CA THR A 58 18.95 -0.87 -0.49
C THR A 58 17.77 -0.77 -1.44
N LEU A 59 16.74 0.05 -1.11
CA LEU A 59 15.59 0.29 -1.98
C LEU A 59 16.00 0.84 -3.33
N ASN A 60 16.95 1.77 -3.36
CA ASN A 60 17.48 2.36 -4.60
C ASN A 60 18.32 1.36 -5.40
N GLN A 61 19.18 0.57 -4.74
CA GLN A 61 20.01 -0.45 -5.40
C GLN A 61 19.15 -1.57 -6.00
N ALA A 62 18.09 -1.99 -5.30
CA ALA A 62 17.12 -2.95 -5.81
C ALA A 62 16.19 -2.35 -6.88
N SER A 63 16.23 -1.03 -7.12
CA SER A 63 15.26 -0.33 -7.97
C SER A 63 13.82 -0.71 -7.61
N ALA A 64 13.54 -0.82 -6.30
CA ALA A 64 12.30 -1.33 -5.76
C ALA A 64 11.08 -0.53 -6.27
N GLN A 65 10.05 -1.22 -6.77
CA GLN A 65 8.83 -0.62 -7.28
C GLN A 65 7.55 -1.16 -6.59
N ASN A 66 7.67 -2.30 -5.91
CA ASN A 66 6.56 -2.97 -5.22
C ASN A 66 7.06 -3.69 -3.96
N LEU A 67 6.16 -4.29 -3.19
CA LEU A 67 6.49 -5.00 -1.95
C LEU A 67 7.47 -6.17 -2.17
N ASP A 68 7.37 -6.90 -3.29
CA ASP A 68 8.27 -8.02 -3.60
C ASP A 68 9.72 -7.55 -3.74
N ASP A 69 9.94 -6.47 -4.47
CA ASP A 69 11.27 -5.88 -4.62
C ASP A 69 11.83 -5.38 -3.29
N ILE A 70 10.97 -4.84 -2.40
CA ILE A 70 11.36 -4.33 -1.08
C ILE A 70 11.91 -5.44 -0.19
N VAL A 71 11.25 -6.62 -0.20
CA VAL A 71 11.61 -7.72 0.70
C VAL A 71 12.47 -8.81 0.05
N MET A 72 12.91 -8.60 -1.18
CA MET A 72 13.61 -9.60 -2.00
C MET A 72 14.80 -10.26 -1.29
N TYR A 73 15.53 -9.51 -0.48
CA TYR A 73 16.71 -10.00 0.25
C TYR A 73 16.43 -10.30 1.73
N GLU A 74 15.15 -10.22 2.16
CA GLU A 74 14.78 -10.44 3.55
C GLU A 74 14.51 -11.91 3.83
N SER A 75 15.39 -12.55 4.60
CA SER A 75 15.25 -13.96 4.98
C SER A 75 13.95 -14.23 5.75
N GLY A 76 13.18 -15.22 5.30
CA GLY A 76 11.91 -15.63 5.91
C GLY A 76 10.75 -14.66 5.63
N VAL A 77 10.93 -13.75 4.68
CA VAL A 77 9.86 -12.84 4.20
C VAL A 77 9.66 -13.05 2.71
N SER A 78 8.43 -13.11 2.26
CA SER A 78 8.08 -13.23 0.85
C SER A 78 6.77 -12.50 0.56
N VAL A 79 6.52 -12.24 -0.72
CA VAL A 79 5.26 -11.67 -1.19
C VAL A 79 4.62 -12.67 -2.14
N PRO A 80 3.57 -13.40 -1.71
CA PRO A 80 2.79 -14.22 -2.63
C PRO A 80 2.22 -13.35 -3.75
N SER A 81 2.43 -13.72 -4.98
CA SER A 81 1.90 -12.99 -6.13
C SER A 81 1.02 -13.88 -6.99
N ASP A 82 -0.10 -13.35 -7.44
CA ASP A 82 -0.89 -13.91 -8.54
C ASP A 82 -0.67 -13.04 -9.78
N ASN A 83 0.18 -13.50 -10.67
CA ASN A 83 0.49 -12.78 -11.90
C ASN A 83 -0.63 -12.89 -12.96
N ASN A 84 -1.67 -13.67 -12.72
CA ASN A 84 -2.75 -13.87 -13.69
C ASN A 84 -3.74 -12.72 -13.74
N ARG A 85 -3.90 -11.97 -12.62
CA ARG A 85 -4.81 -10.84 -12.62
C ARG A 85 -4.29 -9.61 -11.88
N ARG A 86 -3.93 -9.67 -10.60
CA ARG A 86 -3.68 -8.46 -9.80
C ARG A 86 -2.25 -8.31 -9.27
N GLY A 87 -1.40 -9.31 -9.40
CA GLY A 87 -0.04 -9.25 -8.88
C GLY A 87 0.04 -9.55 -7.37
N HIS A 88 0.65 -8.65 -6.57
CA HIS A 88 1.04 -8.96 -5.21
C HIS A 88 -0.11 -8.91 -4.20
N ALA A 89 -0.23 -9.95 -3.37
CA ALA A 89 -1.31 -10.07 -2.40
C ALA A 89 -0.99 -9.45 -1.02
N GLY A 90 0.27 -9.42 -0.61
CA GLY A 90 0.71 -8.90 0.68
C GLY A 90 1.99 -9.58 1.16
N ILE A 91 2.41 -9.29 2.38
CA ILE A 91 3.64 -9.85 2.96
C ILE A 91 3.31 -11.15 3.70
N ASN A 92 4.15 -12.17 3.48
CA ASN A 92 4.20 -13.41 4.23
C ASN A 92 5.47 -13.42 5.07
N ILE A 93 5.37 -13.68 6.38
CA ILE A 93 6.51 -13.82 7.29
C ILE A 93 6.46 -15.22 7.88
N ARG A 94 7.46 -16.06 7.56
CA ARG A 94 7.60 -17.43 8.08
C ARG A 94 6.32 -18.28 7.94
N GLY A 95 5.61 -18.15 6.82
CA GLY A 95 4.38 -18.88 6.52
C GLY A 95 3.08 -18.23 7.04
N ILE A 96 3.16 -17.09 7.74
CA ILE A 96 1.99 -16.33 8.20
C ILE A 96 1.77 -15.15 7.27
N ASP A 97 0.53 -14.93 6.81
CA ASP A 97 0.15 -13.91 5.85
C ASP A 97 -1.18 -13.20 6.17
N GLY A 98 -1.63 -12.35 5.25
CA GLY A 98 -2.91 -11.65 5.33
C GLY A 98 -2.97 -10.65 6.48
N ASN A 99 -4.13 -10.53 7.12
CA ASN A 99 -4.35 -9.58 8.22
C ASN A 99 -3.65 -9.97 9.53
N ARG A 100 -2.96 -11.12 9.59
CA ARG A 100 -2.14 -11.58 10.71
C ARG A 100 -0.74 -10.97 10.72
N ILE A 101 -0.34 -10.30 9.62
CA ILE A 101 0.82 -9.43 9.56
C ILE A 101 0.33 -7.98 9.67
N LEU A 102 0.79 -7.29 10.71
CA LEU A 102 0.47 -5.87 10.86
C LEU A 102 1.33 -5.06 9.89
N MET A 103 0.69 -4.39 8.94
CA MET A 103 1.36 -3.46 8.04
C MET A 103 0.96 -2.02 8.39
N MET A 104 1.95 -1.13 8.43
CA MET A 104 1.79 0.29 8.76
C MET A 104 2.54 1.19 7.78
N VAL A 105 2.10 2.42 7.67
CA VAL A 105 2.85 3.51 7.03
C VAL A 105 2.94 4.66 8.02
N ASP A 106 4.16 5.08 8.37
CA ASP A 106 4.45 6.08 9.40
C ASP A 106 3.75 5.77 10.76
N GLY A 107 3.66 4.47 11.12
CA GLY A 107 3.00 4.03 12.34
C GLY A 107 1.48 3.92 12.26
N VAL A 108 0.84 4.37 11.18
CA VAL A 108 -0.61 4.23 10.97
C VAL A 108 -0.89 2.92 10.21
N ARG A 109 -1.77 2.09 10.78
CA ARG A 109 -2.15 0.79 10.17
C ARG A 109 -2.77 1.01 8.80
N ILE A 110 -2.29 0.28 7.79
CA ILE A 110 -2.98 0.24 6.50
C ILE A 110 -4.28 -0.58 6.62
N PRO A 111 -5.29 -0.30 5.77
CA PRO A 111 -6.56 -1.02 5.81
C PRO A 111 -6.39 -2.52 5.66
N GLU A 112 -7.35 -3.26 6.21
CA GLU A 112 -7.42 -4.72 6.08
C GLU A 112 -7.66 -5.11 4.62
N SER A 113 -7.13 -6.27 4.21
CA SER A 113 -7.52 -6.88 2.94
C SER A 113 -8.67 -7.83 3.16
N TYR A 114 -9.56 -7.93 2.17
CA TYR A 114 -10.60 -8.93 2.14
C TYR A 114 -10.21 -10.06 1.18
N ALA A 115 -9.98 -11.25 1.72
CA ALA A 115 -9.53 -12.42 0.95
C ALA A 115 -10.68 -13.24 0.34
N GLY A 116 -11.92 -12.81 0.48
CA GLY A 116 -13.12 -13.57 0.09
C GLY A 116 -13.59 -13.28 -1.33
N GLY A 117 -12.91 -13.80 -2.33
CA GLY A 117 -13.39 -13.90 -3.71
C GLY A 117 -13.87 -12.59 -4.36
N GLY A 118 -13.04 -12.01 -5.18
CA GLY A 118 -13.44 -10.99 -6.16
C GLY A 118 -14.17 -11.62 -7.35
N SER A 119 -14.59 -10.82 -8.33
CA SER A 119 -15.10 -11.34 -9.60
C SER A 119 -13.96 -12.08 -10.34
N ASN A 120 -14.23 -13.29 -10.85
CA ASN A 120 -13.27 -14.08 -11.64
C ASN A 120 -11.88 -14.21 -11.01
N GLY A 121 -11.80 -14.51 -9.69
CA GLY A 121 -10.54 -14.79 -9.01
C GLY A 121 -9.73 -13.58 -8.60
N ALA A 122 -10.31 -12.38 -8.56
CA ALA A 122 -9.61 -11.21 -8.02
C ALA A 122 -9.25 -11.41 -6.54
N ILE A 123 -8.02 -11.10 -6.17
CA ILE A 123 -7.50 -11.16 -4.81
C ILE A 123 -7.20 -9.73 -4.33
N SER A 124 -7.75 -9.35 -3.18
CA SER A 124 -7.47 -8.04 -2.59
C SER A 124 -6.08 -8.05 -1.94
N GLY A 125 -5.13 -7.40 -2.60
CA GLY A 125 -3.78 -7.21 -2.09
C GLY A 125 -3.67 -6.05 -1.10
N ARG A 126 -2.55 -5.99 -0.39
CA ARG A 126 -2.16 -4.88 0.52
C ARG A 126 -0.94 -4.12 0.01
N ASP A 127 -0.55 -4.30 -1.24
CA ASP A 127 0.46 -3.49 -1.92
C ASP A 127 -0.17 -2.15 -2.33
N MET A 128 -0.13 -1.20 -1.41
CA MET A 128 -0.81 0.10 -1.51
C MET A 128 0.13 1.25 -1.17
N VAL A 129 1.43 1.05 -1.35
CA VAL A 129 2.46 2.03 -1.00
C VAL A 129 3.43 2.21 -2.16
N GLU A 130 3.79 3.45 -2.45
CA GLU A 130 4.77 3.79 -3.47
C GLU A 130 6.19 3.72 -2.90
N SER A 131 7.02 2.84 -3.43
CA SER A 131 8.38 2.60 -2.95
C SER A 131 9.29 3.83 -3.03
N ASP A 132 9.09 4.70 -4.02
CA ASP A 132 9.89 5.92 -4.15
C ASP A 132 9.67 6.92 -3.02
N THR A 133 8.54 6.82 -2.31
CA THR A 133 8.24 7.67 -1.15
C THR A 133 8.83 7.15 0.15
N LEU A 134 9.40 5.94 0.17
CA LEU A 134 9.90 5.30 1.38
C LEU A 134 11.33 5.73 1.71
N LYS A 135 11.56 6.03 2.97
CA LYS A 135 12.88 6.20 3.60
C LYS A 135 13.46 4.86 4.00
N GLN A 136 12.66 4.05 4.69
CA GLN A 136 13.02 2.72 5.16
C GLN A 136 11.78 1.86 5.39
N VAL A 137 12.00 0.56 5.49
CA VAL A 137 10.99 -0.42 5.90
C VAL A 137 11.54 -1.23 7.06
N ASP A 138 10.87 -1.13 8.22
CA ASP A 138 11.18 -1.90 9.40
C ASP A 138 10.37 -3.19 9.40
N ILE A 139 11.00 -4.33 9.58
CA ILE A 139 10.37 -5.64 9.57
C ILE A 139 10.69 -6.35 10.88
N VAL A 140 9.66 -6.64 11.67
CA VAL A 140 9.75 -7.42 12.90
C VAL A 140 9.16 -8.79 12.64
N LYS A 141 9.96 -9.84 12.75
CA LYS A 141 9.61 -11.23 12.40
C LYS A 141 9.22 -12.00 13.66
N GLY A 142 7.93 -12.32 13.80
CA GLY A 142 7.39 -13.05 14.94
C GLY A 142 6.30 -12.30 15.70
N PRO A 143 5.76 -12.85 16.79
CA PRO A 143 4.63 -12.26 17.50
C PRO A 143 5.02 -11.03 18.29
N TYR A 144 4.37 -9.90 17.98
CA TYR A 144 4.51 -8.62 18.68
C TYR A 144 3.16 -8.08 19.17
N SER A 145 2.24 -8.99 19.44
CA SER A 145 0.87 -8.68 19.85
C SER A 145 0.78 -7.92 21.18
N ALA A 146 1.76 -8.05 22.08
CA ALA A 146 1.79 -7.32 23.34
C ALA A 146 1.80 -5.78 23.14
N LEU A 147 2.53 -5.28 22.12
CA LEU A 147 2.60 -3.85 21.82
C LEU A 147 1.60 -3.39 20.76
N TYR A 148 1.24 -4.28 19.83
CA TYR A 148 0.50 -3.92 18.64
C TYR A 148 -0.89 -4.56 18.53
N GLY A 149 -1.27 -5.42 19.47
CA GLY A 149 -2.55 -6.13 19.47
C GLY A 149 -2.58 -7.35 18.56
N SER A 150 -3.77 -7.95 18.42
CA SER A 150 -3.99 -9.26 17.77
C SER A 150 -3.54 -9.37 16.32
N ASP A 151 -3.39 -8.24 15.61
CA ASP A 151 -3.05 -8.25 14.18
C ASP A 151 -1.55 -8.49 13.93
N ALA A 152 -0.71 -8.49 14.98
CA ALA A 152 0.74 -8.71 14.90
C ALA A 152 1.15 -10.13 15.32
N LEU A 153 0.41 -11.15 14.86
CA LEU A 153 0.69 -12.56 15.18
C LEU A 153 1.94 -13.08 14.45
N GLY A 154 2.09 -12.79 13.18
CA GLY A 154 3.22 -13.25 12.38
C GLY A 154 4.36 -12.23 12.27
N GLY A 155 4.08 -10.97 12.56
CA GLY A 155 5.06 -9.89 12.50
C GLY A 155 4.45 -8.52 12.29
N VAL A 156 5.35 -7.54 12.23
CA VAL A 156 5.03 -6.13 11.97
C VAL A 156 5.90 -5.61 10.85
N VAL A 157 5.30 -4.91 9.89
CA VAL A 157 6.00 -4.20 8.83
C VAL A 157 5.60 -2.75 8.88
N ASN A 158 6.55 -1.85 9.15
CA ASN A 158 6.31 -0.42 9.16
C ASN A 158 7.13 0.25 8.06
N MET A 159 6.44 0.86 7.13
CA MET A 159 7.00 1.61 6.01
C MET A 159 7.09 3.07 6.40
N VAL A 160 8.30 3.58 6.57
CA VAL A 160 8.56 4.97 6.94
C VAL A 160 8.75 5.80 5.67
N THR A 161 7.93 6.83 5.50
CA THR A 161 8.01 7.69 4.32
C THR A 161 9.03 8.82 4.50
N LEU A 162 9.57 9.29 3.38
CA LEU A 162 10.49 10.42 3.34
C LEU A 162 9.87 11.68 3.95
N SER A 163 10.71 12.50 4.56
CA SER A 163 10.39 13.78 5.17
C SER A 163 11.11 14.93 4.44
N PRO A 164 10.72 16.19 4.61
CA PRO A 164 11.41 17.31 4.01
C PRO A 164 12.92 17.32 4.31
N ARG A 165 13.30 16.95 5.53
CA ARG A 165 14.70 16.93 6.00
C ARG A 165 15.56 15.83 5.39
N ASP A 166 14.97 14.84 4.73
CA ASP A 166 15.72 13.82 4.00
C ASP A 166 16.30 14.36 2.66
N PHE A 167 15.88 15.55 2.23
CA PHE A 167 16.28 16.20 0.97
C PHE A 167 17.05 17.49 1.12
N VAL A 168 16.93 18.15 2.26
CA VAL A 168 17.47 19.49 2.48
C VAL A 168 18.62 19.43 3.48
N ASP A 169 19.82 19.74 3.02
CA ASP A 169 21.00 19.98 3.85
C ASP A 169 20.88 21.31 4.57
N THR A 170 21.55 21.48 5.70
CA THR A 170 21.54 22.70 6.52
C THR A 170 21.86 23.98 5.75
N ASP A 171 22.59 23.86 4.64
CA ASP A 171 23.01 24.99 3.79
C ASP A 171 22.09 25.24 2.57
N LYS A 172 21.13 24.36 2.31
CA LYS A 172 20.22 24.45 1.16
C LYS A 172 18.76 24.57 1.60
N ARG A 173 18.12 25.67 1.20
CA ARG A 173 16.72 25.96 1.53
C ARG A 173 15.68 25.19 0.68
N GLY A 174 16.11 24.50 -0.35
CA GLY A 174 15.20 23.79 -1.25
C GLY A 174 15.88 22.70 -2.06
N HIS A 175 15.06 21.70 -2.45
CA HIS A 175 15.45 20.59 -3.31
C HIS A 175 14.38 20.38 -4.39
N PHE A 176 14.85 20.15 -5.61
CA PHE A 176 14.02 19.64 -6.70
C PHE A 176 14.72 18.44 -7.33
N GLY A 177 14.00 17.34 -7.49
CA GLY A 177 14.51 16.09 -8.07
C GLY A 177 13.53 15.47 -9.05
N LEU A 178 14.08 14.82 -10.08
CA LEU A 178 13.34 14.01 -11.03
C LEU A 178 14.04 12.65 -11.13
N LYS A 179 13.30 11.57 -10.86
CA LYS A 179 13.76 10.20 -11.02
C LYS A 179 12.96 9.53 -12.13
N HIS A 180 13.63 8.87 -13.06
CA HIS A 180 13.02 7.97 -14.04
C HIS A 180 13.62 6.58 -13.85
N GLY A 181 12.77 5.55 -13.91
CA GLY A 181 13.17 4.15 -13.86
C GLY A 181 12.47 3.33 -14.94
N TYR A 182 13.17 2.34 -15.47
CA TYR A 182 12.63 1.31 -16.35
C TYR A 182 12.90 -0.05 -15.74
N ARG A 183 11.91 -0.94 -15.78
CA ARG A 183 12.04 -2.34 -15.37
C ARG A 183 11.63 -3.25 -16.53
N SER A 184 12.54 -4.14 -16.93
CA SER A 184 12.32 -5.05 -18.06
C SER A 184 11.33 -6.17 -17.76
N ARG A 185 11.25 -6.63 -16.49
CA ARG A 185 10.40 -7.75 -16.03
C ARG A 185 8.92 -7.58 -16.41
N ASP A 186 8.41 -6.35 -16.40
CA ASP A 186 7.04 -5.99 -16.75
C ASP A 186 6.98 -4.80 -17.71
N ARG A 187 8.10 -4.46 -18.32
CA ARG A 187 8.26 -3.32 -19.23
C ARG A 187 7.71 -2.02 -18.65
N SER A 188 7.87 -1.84 -17.32
CA SER A 188 7.32 -0.68 -16.64
C SER A 188 8.26 0.52 -16.69
N HIS A 189 7.64 1.70 -16.82
CA HIS A 189 8.27 3.00 -16.70
C HIS A 189 7.70 3.72 -15.48
N GLY A 190 8.57 4.29 -14.66
CA GLY A 190 8.22 5.11 -13.52
C GLY A 190 8.89 6.48 -13.57
N VAL A 191 8.14 7.52 -13.25
CA VAL A 191 8.67 8.88 -13.09
C VAL A 191 8.22 9.39 -11.73
N THR A 192 9.17 9.90 -10.94
CA THR A 192 8.91 10.55 -9.65
C THR A 192 9.52 11.94 -9.66
N ALA A 193 8.69 12.95 -9.47
CA ALA A 193 9.09 14.32 -9.22
C ALA A 193 9.04 14.63 -7.73
N THR A 194 10.09 15.25 -7.20
CA THR A 194 10.23 15.60 -5.79
C THR A 194 10.53 17.08 -5.65
N ALA A 195 9.81 17.77 -4.78
CA ALA A 195 10.11 19.13 -4.35
C ALA A 195 10.09 19.17 -2.83
N ALA A 196 11.16 19.68 -2.22
CA ALA A 196 11.24 19.89 -0.79
C ALA A 196 11.78 21.29 -0.49
N GLY A 197 11.31 21.88 0.61
CA GLY A 197 11.73 23.22 0.99
C GLY A 197 11.74 23.42 2.51
N PHE A 198 12.59 24.34 2.93
CA PHE A 198 12.72 24.76 4.31
C PHE A 198 12.82 26.29 4.38
N HIS A 199 11.99 26.90 5.22
CA HIS A 199 12.00 28.33 5.46
C HIS A 199 11.68 28.58 6.94
N GLU A 200 12.66 29.14 7.66
CA GLU A 200 12.55 29.40 9.11
C GLU A 200 12.07 28.17 9.89
N ASN A 201 10.83 28.21 10.38
CA ASN A 201 10.19 27.16 11.17
C ASN A 201 9.23 26.29 10.37
N ALA A 202 9.17 26.44 9.05
CA ALA A 202 8.28 25.72 8.16
C ALA A 202 9.06 24.81 7.20
N GLU A 203 8.57 23.60 6.98
CA GLU A 203 9.14 22.62 6.07
C GLU A 203 8.03 22.03 5.20
N GLY A 204 8.34 21.74 3.95
CA GLY A 204 7.42 21.13 3.01
C GLY A 204 8.08 20.08 2.13
N LEU A 205 7.32 19.04 1.79
CA LEU A 205 7.66 17.99 0.83
C LEU A 205 6.47 17.73 -0.08
N LEU A 206 6.71 17.66 -1.39
CA LEU A 206 5.76 17.15 -2.37
C LEU A 206 6.47 16.13 -3.24
N MET A 207 5.92 14.92 -3.32
CA MET A 207 6.35 13.88 -4.24
C MET A 207 5.18 13.44 -5.10
N LEU A 208 5.41 13.37 -6.41
CA LEU A 208 4.44 12.94 -7.40
C LEU A 208 5.05 11.79 -8.20
N THR A 209 4.43 10.62 -8.15
CA THR A 209 4.90 9.45 -8.90
C THR A 209 3.85 8.99 -9.90
N ARG A 210 4.30 8.63 -11.09
CA ARG A 210 3.51 7.98 -12.14
C ARG A 210 4.22 6.72 -12.61
N ARG A 211 3.50 5.58 -12.68
CA ARG A 211 4.02 4.32 -13.21
C ARG A 211 3.05 3.75 -14.23
N GLN A 212 3.62 3.14 -15.28
CA GLN A 212 2.89 2.40 -16.29
C GLN A 212 3.68 1.16 -16.65
N GLY A 213 2.99 0.03 -16.85
CA GLY A 213 3.63 -1.25 -17.17
C GLY A 213 2.64 -2.26 -17.72
N HIS A 214 3.10 -3.48 -17.84
CA HIS A 214 2.39 -4.62 -18.38
C HIS A 214 2.40 -5.78 -17.39
N GLU A 215 2.01 -6.97 -17.83
CA GLU A 215 2.13 -8.20 -17.07
C GLU A 215 3.59 -8.51 -16.72
N THR A 216 3.82 -9.05 -15.54
CA THR A 216 5.10 -9.68 -15.21
C THR A 216 5.20 -11.00 -15.96
N GLU A 217 6.21 -11.16 -16.78
CA GLU A 217 6.46 -12.38 -17.54
C GLU A 217 6.83 -13.53 -16.59
N ASN A 218 6.37 -14.74 -16.93
CA ASN A 218 6.75 -16.00 -16.29
C ASN A 218 7.47 -16.91 -17.31
N MET A 219 7.85 -18.09 -16.89
CA MET A 219 8.51 -19.10 -17.75
C MET A 219 7.52 -19.90 -18.62
N GLY A 220 6.23 -19.58 -18.62
CA GLY A 220 5.19 -20.24 -19.40
C GLY A 220 5.33 -19.97 -20.89
N GLY A 221 5.45 -21.02 -21.70
CA GLY A 221 5.64 -20.92 -23.16
C GLY A 221 4.33 -20.82 -23.97
N ASP A 222 3.23 -21.35 -23.45
CA ASP A 222 1.91 -21.29 -24.12
C ASP A 222 1.27 -19.92 -23.90
N LYS A 223 1.19 -19.14 -24.99
CA LYS A 223 0.57 -17.80 -25.03
C LYS A 223 -0.83 -17.84 -25.66
N SER A 224 -1.42 -19.01 -25.87
CA SER A 224 -2.75 -19.16 -26.46
C SER A 224 -3.81 -18.47 -25.60
N TYR A 225 -4.91 -18.10 -26.24
CA TYR A 225 -6.11 -17.57 -25.59
C TYR A 225 -7.05 -18.73 -25.29
N SER A 226 -6.65 -19.58 -24.36
CA SER A 226 -7.35 -20.80 -23.98
C SER A 226 -6.97 -21.27 -22.58
N THR A 227 -7.68 -22.29 -22.09
CA THR A 227 -7.41 -22.92 -20.80
C THR A 227 -6.07 -23.67 -20.71
N SER A 228 -5.39 -23.90 -21.85
CA SER A 228 -4.03 -24.46 -21.89
C SER A 228 -2.94 -23.43 -21.64
N ARG A 229 -3.28 -22.12 -21.63
CA ARG A 229 -2.33 -21.03 -21.46
C ARG A 229 -1.49 -21.20 -20.20
N THR A 230 -0.16 -21.15 -20.36
CA THR A 230 0.80 -21.17 -19.24
C THR A 230 1.50 -19.83 -19.04
N ALA A 231 1.53 -18.98 -20.07
CA ALA A 231 2.02 -17.59 -19.94
C ALA A 231 1.06 -16.75 -19.11
N THR A 232 1.56 -15.71 -18.43
CA THR A 232 0.74 -14.74 -17.69
C THR A 232 -0.28 -14.08 -18.61
N ASN A 233 -1.44 -13.73 -18.06
CA ASN A 233 -2.47 -13.02 -18.80
C ASN A 233 -1.97 -11.62 -19.21
N PRO A 234 -2.33 -11.13 -20.41
CA PRO A 234 -2.00 -9.77 -20.83
C PRO A 234 -2.58 -8.73 -19.89
N GLN A 235 -1.75 -7.78 -19.43
CA GLN A 235 -2.15 -6.75 -18.48
C GLN A 235 -1.64 -5.37 -18.91
N LYS A 236 -2.37 -4.34 -18.48
CA LYS A 236 -1.93 -2.95 -18.50
C LYS A 236 -2.05 -2.38 -17.11
N ASN A 237 -0.91 -2.06 -16.52
CA ASN A 237 -0.80 -1.49 -15.18
C ASN A 237 -0.62 0.02 -15.24
N ASN A 238 -1.31 0.73 -14.36
CA ASN A 238 -1.29 2.17 -14.31
C ASN A 238 -1.43 2.64 -12.86
N ALA A 239 -0.40 3.30 -12.34
CA ALA A 239 -0.39 3.76 -10.96
C ALA A 239 0.03 5.22 -10.87
N TYR A 240 -0.47 5.92 -9.84
CA TYR A 240 0.06 7.20 -9.42
C TYR A 240 0.03 7.33 -7.91
N ASN A 241 0.97 8.10 -7.38
CA ASN A 241 1.04 8.44 -5.97
C ASN A 241 1.28 9.94 -5.80
N ILE A 242 0.68 10.48 -4.75
CA ILE A 242 0.91 11.84 -4.24
C ILE A 242 1.27 11.69 -2.77
N LEU A 243 2.42 12.20 -2.36
CA LEU A 243 2.81 12.39 -0.97
C LEU A 243 3.11 13.86 -0.76
N ALA A 244 2.35 14.51 0.12
CA ALA A 244 2.60 15.87 0.56
C ALA A 244 2.72 15.90 2.08
N LYS A 245 3.79 16.48 2.59
CA LYS A 245 4.04 16.71 4.02
C LYS A 245 4.31 18.18 4.28
N GLY A 246 3.79 18.70 5.38
CA GLY A 246 4.04 20.03 5.84
C GLY A 246 4.27 20.05 7.34
N ASN A 247 5.32 20.70 7.81
CA ASN A 247 5.64 20.82 9.21
C ASN A 247 5.88 22.29 9.55
N ILE A 248 5.39 22.73 10.70
CA ILE A 248 5.64 24.06 11.22
C ILE A 248 5.90 24.02 12.72
N GLY A 249 6.90 24.75 13.18
CA GLY A 249 7.23 24.81 14.60
C GLY A 249 8.73 24.96 14.84
N ASN A 250 9.13 24.78 16.06
CA ASN A 250 10.51 24.84 16.52
C ASN A 250 11.00 23.47 17.02
N GLU A 251 12.18 23.41 17.61
CA GLU A 251 12.74 22.15 18.16
C GLU A 251 11.88 21.51 19.25
N ARG A 252 11.12 22.32 20.01
CA ARG A 252 10.30 21.84 21.13
C ARG A 252 8.86 21.52 20.72
N HIS A 253 8.28 22.31 19.84
CA HIS A 253 6.88 22.24 19.44
C HIS A 253 6.79 22.21 17.93
N ARG A 254 6.17 21.16 17.37
CA ARG A 254 6.01 20.97 15.93
C ARG A 254 4.59 20.48 15.61
N PHE A 255 3.96 21.16 14.67
CA PHE A 255 2.73 20.70 14.03
C PHE A 255 3.09 20.06 12.70
N GLU A 256 2.51 18.92 12.43
CA GLU A 256 2.80 18.07 11.27
C GLU A 256 1.51 17.79 10.52
N THR A 257 1.57 17.83 9.18
CA THR A 257 0.44 17.47 8.32
C THR A 257 0.92 16.53 7.23
N LEU A 258 0.05 15.61 6.84
CA LEU A 258 0.31 14.69 5.75
C LEU A 258 -0.94 14.51 4.90
N TYR A 259 -0.74 14.50 3.58
CA TYR A 259 -1.67 13.97 2.60
C TYR A 259 -0.99 12.92 1.74
N GLU A 260 -1.58 11.75 1.64
CA GLU A 260 -1.12 10.68 0.77
C GLU A 260 -2.28 10.14 -0.04
N GLN A 261 -2.04 9.94 -1.34
CA GLN A 261 -2.96 9.23 -2.21
C GLN A 261 -2.18 8.22 -3.06
N TYR A 262 -2.55 6.96 -2.94
CA TYR A 262 -2.10 5.87 -3.79
C TYR A 262 -3.26 5.42 -4.67
N TYR A 263 -2.99 5.25 -5.96
CA TYR A 263 -3.92 4.70 -6.94
C TYR A 263 -3.20 3.69 -7.82
N HIS A 264 -3.83 2.54 -8.02
CA HIS A 264 -3.38 1.54 -8.97
C HIS A 264 -4.59 0.98 -9.72
N ALA A 265 -4.47 0.87 -11.04
CA ALA A 265 -5.43 0.21 -11.92
C ALA A 265 -4.71 -0.85 -12.76
N ASN A 266 -5.35 -1.99 -12.90
CA ASN A 266 -4.89 -3.11 -13.71
C ASN A 266 -6.03 -3.55 -14.64
N ASP A 267 -5.83 -3.40 -15.94
CA ASP A 267 -6.71 -3.95 -16.99
C ASP A 267 -6.12 -5.29 -17.45
N THR A 268 -6.87 -6.39 -17.31
CA THR A 268 -6.42 -7.76 -17.61
C THR A 268 -7.34 -8.42 -18.63
N VAL A 269 -6.75 -9.00 -19.67
CA VAL A 269 -7.45 -9.99 -20.50
C VAL A 269 -7.25 -11.36 -19.85
N LEU A 270 -8.30 -11.97 -19.32
CA LEU A 270 -8.25 -13.28 -18.67
C LEU A 270 -8.15 -14.40 -19.72
N ALA A 271 -7.06 -14.39 -20.47
CA ALA A 271 -6.83 -15.26 -21.62
C ALA A 271 -6.80 -16.76 -21.26
N ASN A 272 -6.39 -17.09 -20.03
CA ASN A 272 -6.41 -18.45 -19.49
C ASN A 272 -7.82 -18.98 -19.15
N GLY A 273 -8.83 -18.12 -19.14
CA GLY A 273 -10.25 -18.48 -18.95
C GLY A 273 -11.03 -18.64 -20.25
N LEU A 274 -10.42 -18.35 -21.40
CA LEU A 274 -11.08 -18.43 -22.70
C LEU A 274 -11.14 -19.86 -23.24
N GLY A 275 -12.04 -20.09 -24.19
CA GLY A 275 -12.26 -21.39 -24.81
C GLY A 275 -13.38 -22.17 -24.19
N SER A 276 -13.44 -23.47 -24.50
CA SER A 276 -14.54 -24.36 -24.11
C SER A 276 -14.16 -25.21 -22.90
N GLN A 277 -15.03 -25.21 -21.90
CA GLN A 277 -14.95 -26.07 -20.71
C GLN A 277 -16.22 -26.92 -20.62
N SER A 278 -16.06 -28.25 -20.50
CA SER A 278 -17.17 -29.17 -20.35
C SER A 278 -17.31 -29.64 -18.91
N ARG A 279 -18.55 -29.63 -18.41
CA ARG A 279 -18.94 -30.21 -17.12
C ARG A 279 -20.09 -31.18 -17.35
N GLY A 280 -19.76 -32.47 -17.52
CA GLY A 280 -20.72 -33.48 -17.97
C GLY A 280 -21.25 -33.16 -19.38
N PRO A 281 -22.57 -33.17 -19.62
CA PRO A 281 -23.14 -32.88 -20.92
C PRO A 281 -23.13 -31.39 -21.32
N VAL A 282 -22.81 -30.52 -20.39
CA VAL A 282 -22.85 -29.05 -20.61
C VAL A 282 -21.45 -28.53 -20.94
N THR A 283 -21.35 -27.79 -22.05
CA THR A 283 -20.13 -27.07 -22.45
C THR A 283 -20.38 -25.58 -22.39
N VAL A 284 -19.49 -24.85 -21.72
CA VAL A 284 -19.45 -23.38 -21.70
C VAL A 284 -18.24 -22.95 -22.51
N ALA A 285 -18.49 -22.21 -23.58
CA ALA A 285 -17.46 -21.59 -24.42
C ALA A 285 -17.41 -20.11 -24.07
N THR A 286 -16.31 -19.66 -23.44
CA THR A 286 -16.06 -18.24 -23.13
C THR A 286 -15.23 -17.63 -24.26
N SER A 287 -15.79 -16.64 -24.93
CA SER A 287 -15.14 -15.96 -26.06
C SER A 287 -14.42 -14.67 -25.63
N GLU A 288 -14.87 -14.05 -24.55
CA GLU A 288 -14.27 -12.83 -24.02
C GLU A 288 -14.34 -12.89 -22.49
N SER A 289 -13.26 -12.51 -21.82
CA SER A 289 -13.18 -12.33 -20.38
C SER A 289 -12.16 -11.24 -20.07
N ASN A 290 -12.66 -10.08 -19.70
CA ASN A 290 -11.87 -8.91 -19.38
C ASN A 290 -12.15 -8.47 -17.94
N ALA A 291 -11.09 -8.04 -17.25
CA ALA A 291 -11.19 -7.55 -15.89
C ALA A 291 -10.49 -6.20 -15.75
N ARG A 292 -11.06 -5.36 -14.88
CA ARG A 292 -10.45 -4.10 -14.45
C ARG A 292 -10.46 -4.04 -12.94
N ASP A 293 -9.27 -4.00 -12.35
CA ASP A 293 -9.09 -3.89 -10.91
C ASP A 293 -8.53 -2.52 -10.55
N ARG A 294 -9.12 -1.88 -9.54
CA ARG A 294 -8.70 -0.54 -9.09
C ARG A 294 -8.54 -0.55 -7.58
N ILE A 295 -7.45 0.06 -7.11
CA ILE A 295 -7.20 0.32 -5.69
C ILE A 295 -6.97 1.81 -5.53
N ARG A 296 -7.66 2.43 -4.57
CA ARG A 296 -7.41 3.80 -4.15
C ARG A 296 -7.31 3.85 -2.64
N ARG A 297 -6.15 4.27 -2.13
CA ARG A 297 -5.96 4.60 -0.72
C ARG A 297 -5.67 6.08 -0.58
N GLN A 298 -6.36 6.75 0.32
CA GLN A 298 -6.14 8.14 0.67
C GLN A 298 -5.93 8.24 2.18
N ARG A 299 -4.98 9.07 2.62
CA ARG A 299 -4.67 9.31 4.01
C ARG A 299 -4.44 10.80 4.22
N ILE A 300 -5.06 11.32 5.28
CA ILE A 300 -4.86 12.69 5.76
C ILE A 300 -4.52 12.59 7.23
N GLU A 301 -3.50 13.32 7.66
CA GLU A 301 -3.08 13.38 9.07
C GLU A 301 -2.83 14.81 9.51
N ALA A 302 -3.11 15.06 10.78
CA ALA A 302 -2.68 16.24 11.50
C ALA A 302 -2.10 15.80 12.84
N GLY A 303 -0.87 16.22 13.12
CA GLY A 303 -0.09 15.81 14.27
C GLY A 303 0.49 16.99 15.04
N TYR A 304 0.75 16.74 16.30
CA TYR A 304 1.52 17.62 17.17
C TYR A 304 2.59 16.79 17.86
N ARG A 305 3.84 17.29 17.80
CA ARG A 305 5.00 16.70 18.48
C ARG A 305 5.59 17.69 19.48
N TYR A 306 5.84 17.21 20.68
CA TYR A 306 6.59 17.88 21.70
C TYR A 306 7.91 17.16 21.95
N SER A 307 9.03 17.90 22.01
CA SER A 307 10.36 17.40 22.39
C SER A 307 10.88 18.20 23.58
N GLY A 308 11.03 17.53 24.73
CA GLY A 308 11.38 18.16 25.99
C GLY A 308 12.79 17.81 26.47
N LYS A 309 13.34 18.68 27.32
CA LYS A 309 14.63 18.44 28.02
C LYS A 309 14.44 17.88 29.45
N GLY A 310 13.20 17.89 29.96
CA GLY A 310 12.86 17.36 31.28
C GLY A 310 12.60 15.84 31.29
N ARG A 311 11.85 15.36 32.27
CA ARG A 311 11.44 13.94 32.34
C ARG A 311 10.61 13.51 31.15
N LEU A 312 9.67 14.32 30.70
CA LEU A 312 8.97 14.09 29.43
C LEU A 312 9.91 14.49 28.29
N LYS A 313 10.42 13.48 27.57
CA LYS A 313 11.34 13.65 26.44
C LYS A 313 10.60 13.88 25.14
N GLU A 314 9.52 13.15 24.94
CA GLU A 314 8.73 13.23 23.72
C GLU A 314 7.24 13.01 24.03
N ALA A 315 6.38 13.77 23.36
CA ALA A 315 4.95 13.46 23.29
C ALA A 315 4.44 13.71 21.87
N ASN A 316 3.65 12.79 21.36
CA ASN A 316 3.03 12.85 20.05
C ASN A 316 1.52 12.69 20.18
N LEU A 317 0.78 13.51 19.45
CA LEU A 317 -0.66 13.38 19.28
C LEU A 317 -0.95 13.46 17.77
N THR A 318 -1.60 12.45 17.20
CA THR A 318 -1.91 12.41 15.77
C THR A 318 -3.38 12.03 15.56
N ALA A 319 -4.09 12.84 14.79
CA ALA A 319 -5.41 12.53 14.27
C ALA A 319 -5.30 12.19 12.79
N TYR A 320 -5.98 11.14 12.35
CA TYR A 320 -5.92 10.72 10.97
C TYR A 320 -7.25 10.19 10.43
N GLN A 321 -7.43 10.32 9.13
CA GLN A 321 -8.45 9.61 8.37
C GLN A 321 -7.79 8.88 7.20
N GLN A 322 -8.14 7.62 7.05
CA GLN A 322 -7.70 6.81 5.92
C GLN A 322 -8.91 6.16 5.24
N LYS A 323 -8.98 6.24 3.92
CA LYS A 323 -10.00 5.62 3.10
C LYS A 323 -9.36 4.69 2.09
N LEU A 324 -9.80 3.42 2.08
CA LEU A 324 -9.52 2.44 1.05
C LEU A 324 -10.78 2.19 0.25
N ARG A 325 -10.63 2.13 -1.08
CA ARG A 325 -11.64 1.60 -1.99
C ARG A 325 -10.95 0.67 -2.99
N THR A 326 -11.44 -0.55 -3.10
CA THR A 326 -11.09 -1.45 -4.19
C THR A 326 -12.33 -1.73 -5.04
N GLU A 327 -12.14 -1.85 -6.34
CA GLU A 327 -13.17 -2.17 -7.32
C GLU A 327 -12.63 -3.28 -8.22
N ASP A 328 -13.41 -4.35 -8.37
CA ASP A 328 -13.08 -5.53 -9.15
C ASP A 328 -14.18 -5.73 -10.20
N ASP A 329 -13.99 -5.13 -11.38
CA ASP A 329 -14.92 -5.23 -12.49
C ASP A 329 -14.52 -6.40 -13.40
N ALA A 330 -15.52 -7.10 -13.96
CA ALA A 330 -15.29 -8.08 -15.00
C ALA A 330 -16.43 -8.14 -16.00
N VAL A 331 -16.09 -8.43 -17.25
CA VAL A 331 -17.04 -8.69 -18.33
C VAL A 331 -16.68 -10.03 -18.96
N ASP A 332 -17.66 -10.97 -19.00
CA ASP A 332 -17.52 -12.28 -19.58
C ASP A 332 -18.58 -12.50 -20.66
N VAL A 333 -18.16 -12.93 -21.84
CA VAL A 333 -19.08 -13.34 -22.93
C VAL A 333 -18.96 -14.84 -23.10
N SER A 334 -20.09 -15.54 -22.98
CA SER A 334 -20.09 -17.01 -23.04
C SER A 334 -21.32 -17.58 -23.77
N ILE A 335 -21.10 -18.74 -24.38
CA ILE A 335 -22.15 -19.56 -25.00
C ILE A 335 -22.19 -20.91 -24.25
N THR A 336 -23.37 -21.26 -23.75
CA THR A 336 -23.62 -22.53 -23.08
C THR A 336 -24.35 -23.48 -24.04
N ARG A 337 -23.85 -24.72 -24.15
CA ARG A 337 -24.42 -25.79 -25.00
C ARG A 337 -24.59 -27.08 -24.22
N MET A 338 -25.55 -27.89 -24.65
CA MET A 338 -25.69 -29.28 -24.26
C MET A 338 -25.74 -30.12 -25.53
N GLY A 339 -24.64 -30.79 -25.86
CA GLY A 339 -24.46 -31.39 -27.17
C GLY A 339 -24.54 -30.32 -28.27
N ALA A 340 -25.34 -30.53 -29.30
CA ALA A 340 -25.57 -29.57 -30.39
C ALA A 340 -26.53 -28.41 -30.01
N ARG A 341 -27.28 -28.54 -28.92
CA ARG A 341 -28.30 -27.57 -28.51
C ARG A 341 -27.66 -26.40 -27.75
N GLN A 342 -27.83 -25.18 -28.25
CA GLN A 342 -27.47 -23.96 -27.51
C GLN A 342 -28.51 -23.72 -26.42
N LEU A 343 -28.04 -23.58 -25.17
CA LEU A 343 -28.87 -23.29 -24.01
C LEU A 343 -28.83 -21.79 -23.62
N GLY A 344 -27.75 -21.08 -23.99
CA GLY A 344 -27.62 -19.66 -23.70
C GLY A 344 -26.48 -19.03 -24.49
N ASN A 345 -26.59 -17.71 -24.69
CA ASN A 345 -25.56 -16.83 -25.17
C ASN A 345 -25.65 -15.55 -24.35
N SER A 346 -24.67 -15.26 -23.51
CA SER A 346 -24.82 -14.20 -22.52
C SER A 346 -23.55 -13.40 -22.31
N THR A 347 -23.75 -12.14 -21.99
CA THR A 347 -22.71 -11.23 -21.47
C THR A 347 -23.00 -10.98 -19.99
N ARG A 348 -22.05 -11.32 -19.14
CA ARG A 348 -22.11 -11.03 -17.71
C ARG A 348 -21.21 -9.87 -17.36
N TYR A 349 -21.76 -8.92 -16.64
CA TYR A 349 -21.04 -7.80 -16.02
C TYR A 349 -21.01 -8.01 -14.51
N SER A 350 -19.86 -7.83 -13.89
CA SER A 350 -19.67 -7.95 -12.45
C SER A 350 -18.94 -6.72 -11.95
N ASP A 351 -19.44 -6.11 -10.88
CA ASP A 351 -18.85 -4.96 -10.19
C ASP A 351 -18.84 -5.27 -8.68
N TYR A 352 -17.66 -5.58 -8.15
CA TYR A 352 -17.49 -5.94 -6.75
C TYR A 352 -16.53 -4.94 -6.10
N GLY A 353 -17.02 -4.31 -5.02
CA GLY A 353 -16.28 -3.32 -4.27
C GLY A 353 -15.91 -3.78 -2.86
N PHE A 354 -14.87 -3.20 -2.30
CA PHE A 354 -14.59 -3.21 -0.87
C PHE A 354 -14.20 -1.80 -0.45
N GLU A 355 -14.86 -1.27 0.56
CA GLU A 355 -14.60 0.05 1.11
C GLU A 355 -14.31 -0.05 2.59
N GLN A 356 -13.26 0.65 3.05
CA GLN A 356 -12.96 0.80 4.46
C GLN A 356 -12.56 2.24 4.76
N VAL A 357 -13.21 2.84 5.75
CA VAL A 357 -12.87 4.16 6.28
C VAL A 357 -12.43 4.00 7.72
N ILE A 358 -11.22 4.46 8.03
CA ILE A 358 -10.64 4.44 9.37
C ILE A 358 -10.40 5.88 9.80
N ARG A 359 -10.94 6.27 10.96
CA ARG A 359 -10.64 7.53 11.64
C ARG A 359 -10.01 7.19 12.96
N GLY A 360 -8.86 7.77 13.25
CA GLY A 360 -8.11 7.46 14.46
C GLY A 360 -7.54 8.69 15.13
N LEU A 361 -7.34 8.54 16.43
CA LEU A 361 -6.59 9.44 17.28
C LEU A 361 -5.59 8.61 18.06
N THR A 362 -4.31 8.92 17.97
CA THR A 362 -3.24 8.24 18.69
C THR A 362 -2.43 9.25 19.49
N GLY A 363 -2.11 8.90 20.72
CA GLY A 363 -1.24 9.66 21.60
C GLY A 363 -0.16 8.77 22.20
N ARG A 364 1.06 9.27 22.27
CA ARG A 364 2.23 8.58 22.86
C ARG A 364 3.05 9.58 23.66
N GLY A 365 3.61 9.14 24.79
CA GLY A 365 4.62 9.87 25.54
C GLY A 365 5.81 8.98 25.86
N VAL A 366 6.98 9.60 25.98
CA VAL A 366 8.24 8.98 26.41
C VAL A 366 8.79 9.77 27.61
N TRP A 367 8.97 9.07 28.70
CA TRP A 367 9.51 9.66 29.94
C TRP A 367 10.83 8.97 30.28
N GLU A 368 11.82 9.77 30.67
CA GLU A 368 13.08 9.29 31.23
C GLU A 368 13.24 9.74 32.68
N PHE A 369 13.68 8.79 33.48
CA PHE A 369 13.98 9.03 34.89
C PHE A 369 15.44 8.62 35.13
N ASP A 370 16.25 9.58 35.55
CA ASP A 370 17.66 9.36 35.90
C ASP A 370 17.75 9.05 37.40
N GLY A 371 18.52 8.02 37.72
CA GLY A 371 18.74 7.54 39.09
C GLY A 371 19.86 6.51 39.11
N ALA A 372 19.94 5.70 40.15
CA ALA A 372 20.88 4.56 40.22
C ALA A 372 20.63 3.56 39.08
N VAL A 373 19.41 3.52 38.57
CA VAL A 373 18.98 2.79 37.38
C VAL A 373 18.32 3.82 36.44
N LYS A 374 18.77 3.87 35.21
CA LYS A 374 18.11 4.70 34.19
C LYS A 374 16.84 3.99 33.74
N GLN A 375 15.71 4.68 33.83
CA GLN A 375 14.39 4.15 33.48
C GLN A 375 13.79 4.94 32.32
N THR A 376 13.31 4.24 31.29
CA THR A 376 12.58 4.81 30.17
C THR A 376 11.18 4.21 30.10
N VAL A 377 10.16 5.04 30.27
CA VAL A 377 8.75 4.64 30.19
C VAL A 377 8.17 5.17 28.89
N VAL A 378 7.59 4.28 28.10
CA VAL A 378 6.79 4.62 26.91
C VAL A 378 5.35 4.23 27.18
N ALA A 379 4.43 5.17 27.07
CA ALA A 379 3.00 4.86 27.21
C ALA A 379 2.18 5.57 26.13
N GLY A 380 1.07 4.97 25.74
CA GLY A 380 0.21 5.56 24.74
C GLY A 380 -1.17 4.95 24.66
N ALA A 381 -2.01 5.64 23.89
CA ALA A 381 -3.39 5.25 23.63
C ALA A 381 -3.71 5.44 22.14
N GLU A 382 -4.55 4.57 21.61
CA GLU A 382 -5.11 4.69 20.27
C GLU A 382 -6.62 4.45 20.31
N TYR A 383 -7.40 5.39 19.76
CA TYR A 383 -8.81 5.22 19.49
C TYR A 383 -9.04 5.16 17.99
N LYS A 384 -9.77 4.15 17.53
CA LYS A 384 -10.14 3.96 16.12
C LYS A 384 -11.63 3.77 15.95
N HIS A 385 -12.19 4.39 14.93
CA HIS A 385 -13.49 4.11 14.36
C HIS A 385 -13.32 3.62 12.93
N THR A 386 -13.72 2.38 12.66
CA THR A 386 -13.61 1.72 11.34
C THR A 386 -15.00 1.42 10.81
N GLU A 387 -15.28 1.84 9.58
CA GLU A 387 -16.47 1.50 8.82
C GLU A 387 -16.05 0.66 7.62
N THR A 388 -16.72 -0.46 7.39
CA THR A 388 -16.40 -1.40 6.30
C THR A 388 -17.67 -1.79 5.56
N ALA A 389 -17.61 -1.78 4.21
CA ALA A 389 -18.68 -2.22 3.33
C ALA A 389 -18.12 -3.07 2.18
N ARG A 390 -18.92 -4.00 1.69
CA ARG A 390 -18.60 -4.83 0.51
C ARG A 390 -19.80 -4.91 -0.44
N PRO A 391 -20.03 -3.89 -1.24
CA PRO A 391 -21.06 -3.93 -2.27
C PRO A 391 -20.66 -4.90 -3.39
N ARG A 392 -21.65 -5.58 -3.94
CA ARG A 392 -21.52 -6.44 -5.12
C ARG A 392 -22.71 -6.23 -6.01
N ASP A 393 -22.49 -5.95 -7.29
CA ASP A 393 -23.52 -6.00 -8.31
C ASP A 393 -23.08 -6.92 -9.46
N SER A 394 -24.05 -7.56 -10.07
CA SER A 394 -23.84 -8.34 -11.28
C SER A 394 -25.12 -8.41 -12.08
N LEU A 395 -24.97 -8.31 -13.38
CA LEU A 395 -26.10 -8.53 -14.31
C LEU A 395 -25.62 -9.41 -15.48
N THR A 396 -26.55 -10.22 -15.98
CA THR A 396 -26.34 -11.04 -17.17
C THR A 396 -27.36 -10.62 -18.21
N VAL A 397 -26.88 -10.33 -19.40
CA VAL A 397 -27.70 -10.01 -20.59
C VAL A 397 -27.70 -11.23 -21.49
N ASP A 398 -28.88 -11.74 -21.84
CA ASP A 398 -29.02 -12.71 -22.91
C ASP A 398 -28.82 -12.01 -24.25
N ASN A 399 -27.79 -12.40 -25.00
CA ASN A 399 -27.39 -11.72 -26.24
C ASN A 399 -28.34 -12.00 -27.42
N LEU A 400 -29.25 -12.97 -27.31
CA LEU A 400 -30.23 -13.29 -28.33
C LEU A 400 -31.54 -12.53 -28.15
N THR A 401 -31.97 -12.40 -26.90
CA THR A 401 -33.28 -11.83 -26.56
C THR A 401 -33.18 -10.42 -25.99
N GLY A 402 -31.99 -10.00 -25.52
CA GLY A 402 -31.81 -8.76 -24.76
C GLY A 402 -32.31 -8.83 -23.33
N ALA A 403 -32.82 -9.99 -22.88
CA ALA A 403 -33.33 -10.15 -21.51
C ALA A 403 -32.19 -9.96 -20.48
N VAL A 404 -32.51 -9.21 -19.41
CA VAL A 404 -31.56 -8.93 -18.32
C VAL A 404 -31.95 -9.72 -17.08
N SER A 405 -30.96 -10.40 -16.49
CA SER A 405 -31.10 -11.11 -15.22
C SER A 405 -30.11 -10.56 -14.20
N LYS A 406 -30.59 -10.33 -12.99
CA LYS A 406 -29.73 -10.02 -11.82
C LYS A 406 -29.55 -11.22 -10.90
N THR A 407 -29.81 -12.43 -11.38
CA THR A 407 -29.59 -13.68 -10.65
C THR A 407 -28.49 -14.47 -11.34
N TYR A 408 -27.45 -14.86 -10.58
CA TYR A 408 -26.34 -15.65 -11.07
C TYR A 408 -25.83 -16.61 -9.97
N ALA A 409 -25.64 -17.89 -10.31
CA ALA A 409 -25.14 -18.93 -9.41
C ALA A 409 -25.87 -18.98 -8.04
N GLY A 410 -27.21 -18.82 -8.06
CA GLY A 410 -28.04 -18.86 -6.85
C GLY A 410 -28.04 -17.57 -6.02
N SER A 411 -27.35 -16.52 -6.46
CA SER A 411 -27.32 -15.21 -5.79
C SER A 411 -28.10 -14.18 -6.60
N THR A 412 -28.87 -13.33 -5.93
CA THR A 412 -29.54 -12.16 -6.53
C THR A 412 -28.74 -10.89 -6.21
N TYR A 413 -28.62 -10.00 -7.18
CA TYR A 413 -27.85 -8.76 -7.11
C TYR A 413 -28.75 -7.52 -7.23
N PRO A 414 -28.35 -6.34 -6.66
CA PRO A 414 -27.13 -6.15 -5.86
C PRO A 414 -27.24 -6.86 -4.50
N ASN A 415 -26.08 -7.29 -3.98
CA ASN A 415 -25.99 -7.88 -2.65
C ASN A 415 -24.70 -7.48 -1.92
N LYS A 416 -24.52 -7.99 -0.71
CA LYS A 416 -23.33 -7.81 0.10
C LYS A 416 -22.86 -9.15 0.61
N THR A 417 -21.55 -9.39 0.61
CA THR A 417 -20.97 -10.61 1.15
C THR A 417 -21.16 -10.70 2.68
N PHE A 418 -21.14 -9.53 3.34
CA PHE A 418 -21.45 -9.35 4.76
C PHE A 418 -22.16 -7.99 4.96
N PRO A 419 -22.90 -7.80 6.06
CA PRO A 419 -23.51 -6.52 6.40
C PRO A 419 -22.44 -5.42 6.58
N ASP A 420 -22.81 -4.16 6.30
CA ASP A 420 -21.95 -3.03 6.62
C ASP A 420 -21.61 -3.05 8.11
N SER A 421 -20.35 -2.91 8.43
CA SER A 421 -19.87 -3.01 9.80
C SER A 421 -19.26 -1.72 10.30
N LYS A 422 -19.43 -1.45 11.60
CA LYS A 422 -18.80 -0.36 12.31
C LYS A 422 -18.10 -0.92 13.55
N ARG A 423 -16.80 -0.64 13.68
CA ARG A 423 -15.98 -1.10 14.80
C ARG A 423 -15.35 0.10 15.50
N LYS A 424 -15.48 0.16 16.82
CA LYS A 424 -14.75 1.11 17.67
C LYS A 424 -13.71 0.32 18.46
N THR A 425 -12.48 0.79 18.47
CA THR A 425 -11.39 0.14 19.19
C THR A 425 -10.68 1.17 20.04
N LEU A 426 -10.47 0.86 21.31
CA LEU A 426 -9.60 1.60 22.23
C LEU A 426 -8.45 0.67 22.61
N SER A 427 -7.23 1.11 22.40
CA SER A 427 -6.01 0.38 22.77
C SER A 427 -5.17 1.23 23.71
N LEU A 428 -4.69 0.62 24.77
CA LEU A 428 -3.75 1.24 25.73
C LEU A 428 -2.51 0.36 25.78
N TYR A 429 -1.34 0.96 25.89
CA TYR A 429 -0.08 0.25 26.05
C TYR A 429 0.88 1.04 26.94
N ALA A 430 1.74 0.31 27.64
CA ALA A 430 2.87 0.86 28.35
C ALA A 430 4.04 -0.12 28.29
N GLN A 431 5.24 0.42 28.21
CA GLN A 431 6.51 -0.31 28.28
C GLN A 431 7.43 0.42 29.21
N ASP A 432 8.14 -0.34 30.04
CA ASP A 432 9.18 0.16 30.94
C ASP A 432 10.50 -0.53 30.60
N SER A 433 11.55 0.25 30.42
CA SER A 433 12.90 -0.23 30.10
C SER A 433 13.88 0.25 31.18
N LEU A 434 14.48 -0.68 31.88
CA LEU A 434 15.46 -0.42 32.92
C LEU A 434 16.89 -0.68 32.39
N THR A 435 17.74 0.33 32.46
CA THR A 435 19.15 0.22 32.10
C THR A 435 19.99 0.29 33.34
N PHE A 436 20.58 -0.85 33.70
CA PHE A 436 21.48 -0.95 34.85
C PHE A 436 22.88 -0.52 34.38
N GLY A 437 23.38 0.58 34.95
CA GLY A 437 24.68 1.09 34.55
C GLY A 437 25.80 0.24 35.18
N ASN A 438 26.64 -0.31 34.29
CA ASN A 438 28.07 -0.25 34.53
C ASN A 438 28.68 0.31 33.26
N GLY A 439 29.28 1.46 33.37
CA GLY A 439 30.02 2.25 32.49
C GLY A 439 30.25 1.87 31.06
#